data_1813702772eb68fc03353c23fddcb29e
#
_entry.id   1813702772eb68fc03353c23fddcb29e
#
_cell.length_a   1.000
_cell.length_b   1.000
_cell.length_c   1.000
_cell.angle_alpha   90.00
_cell.angle_beta   90.00
_cell.angle_gamma   90.00
#
_symmetry.space_group_name_H-M   'P 1'
#
loop_
_entity.id
_entity.type
_entity.pdbx_description
1 polymer ?
#
loop_
_entity_poly.entity_id
_entity_poly.type
_entity_poly.pdbx_seq_one_letter_code
_entity_poly.pdbx_strand_id
1 'polypeptide(L)'
;MTEKLPLEISNDVIESFCRKWKIEELALFGSVLRRDFRLDSDVDVLATFAADAKWSVFDHARMREELSTLIGREADLIETKGLRNPFRRREILATRKVIYAA
;
A
#
# COMPACT_ATOMS: atom_id res chain seq x y z
N MET A 1 -5.94 -22.58 -1.72
CA MET A 1 -5.21 -22.11 -2.90
C MET A 1 -4.99 -20.63 -2.78
N THR A 2 -3.74 -20.22 -2.69
CA THR A 2 -3.39 -18.82 -2.52
C THR A 2 -3.44 -18.12 -3.88
N GLU A 3 -4.22 -17.05 -3.95
CA GLU A 3 -4.21 -16.21 -5.13
C GLU A 3 -2.82 -15.60 -5.31
N LYS A 4 -2.34 -15.67 -6.53
CA LYS A 4 -1.07 -15.04 -6.87
C LYS A 4 -1.26 -13.52 -6.86
N LEU A 5 -0.48 -12.81 -6.05
CA LEU A 5 -0.49 -11.35 -6.06
C LEU A 5 0.00 -10.84 -7.41
N PRO A 6 -0.55 -9.72 -7.90
CA PRO A 6 -0.10 -9.13 -9.15
C PRO A 6 1.32 -8.57 -9.08
N LEU A 7 1.93 -8.61 -7.90
CA LEU A 7 3.29 -8.13 -7.64
C LEU A 7 4.12 -9.26 -7.05
N GLU A 8 5.37 -9.37 -7.50
CA GLU A 8 6.31 -10.36 -6.98
C GLU A 8 7.16 -9.74 -5.87
N ILE A 9 6.61 -9.73 -4.65
CA ILE A 9 7.32 -9.24 -3.47
C ILE A 9 7.22 -10.30 -2.38
N SER A 10 8.34 -10.60 -1.73
CA SER A 10 8.32 -11.55 -0.63
C SER A 10 7.63 -10.96 0.59
N ASN A 11 6.93 -11.81 1.35
CA ASN A 11 6.25 -11.39 2.57
C ASN A 11 7.23 -10.83 3.60
N ASP A 12 8.45 -11.36 3.66
CA ASP A 12 9.48 -10.90 4.59
C ASP A 12 9.90 -9.45 4.31
N VAL A 13 10.01 -9.09 3.05
CA VAL A 13 10.37 -7.74 2.63
C VAL A 13 9.27 -6.76 3.00
N ILE A 14 8.02 -7.12 2.74
CA ILE A 14 6.85 -6.32 3.09
C ILE A 14 6.75 -6.14 4.61
N GLU A 15 6.93 -7.22 5.36
CA GLU A 15 6.88 -7.17 6.82
C GLU A 15 7.96 -6.23 7.39
N SER A 16 9.19 -6.33 6.90
CA SER A 16 10.28 -5.46 7.34
C SER A 16 10.00 -3.99 7.06
N PHE A 17 9.47 -3.71 5.89
CA PHE A 17 9.07 -2.34 5.51
C PHE A 17 7.99 -1.81 6.46
N CYS A 18 6.96 -2.60 6.71
CA CYS A 18 5.84 -2.19 7.56
C CYS A 18 6.28 -1.99 9.02
N ARG A 19 7.14 -2.85 9.55
CA ARG A 19 7.67 -2.70 10.90
C ARG A 19 8.51 -1.44 11.05
N LYS A 20 9.35 -1.17 10.07
CA LYS A 20 10.21 0.03 10.06
C LYS A 20 9.39 1.31 10.13
N TRP A 21 8.28 1.36 9.39
CA TRP A 21 7.47 2.56 9.25
C TRP A 21 6.21 2.56 10.13
N LYS A 22 6.09 1.61 11.06
CA LYS A 22 4.94 1.49 11.97
C LYS A 22 3.61 1.37 11.23
N ILE A 23 3.61 0.59 10.18
CA ILE A 23 2.40 0.31 9.40
C ILE A 23 1.71 -0.91 9.98
N GLU A 24 0.44 -0.77 10.34
CA GLU A 24 -0.37 -1.87 10.89
C GLU A 24 -1.04 -2.67 9.78
N GLU A 25 -1.42 -2.01 8.69
CA GLU A 25 -2.03 -2.67 7.55
C GLU A 25 -1.54 -2.02 6.26
N LEU A 26 -1.16 -2.85 5.31
CA LEU A 26 -0.79 -2.41 3.96
C LEU A 26 -1.65 -3.15 2.96
N ALA A 27 -2.28 -2.43 2.06
CA ALA A 27 -3.21 -3.02 1.10
C ALA A 27 -3.03 -2.42 -0.29
N LEU A 28 -3.32 -3.22 -1.30
CA LEU A 28 -3.34 -2.77 -2.69
C LEU A 28 -4.77 -2.41 -3.06
N PHE A 29 -4.93 -1.38 -3.88
CA PHE A 29 -6.24 -1.01 -4.40
C PHE A 29 -6.11 -0.40 -5.80
N GLY A 30 -7.23 -0.10 -6.42
CA GLY A 30 -7.25 0.55 -7.72
C GLY A 30 -6.84 -0.35 -8.88
N SER A 31 -6.10 0.22 -9.83
CA SER A 31 -5.82 -0.44 -11.11
C SER A 31 -5.05 -1.75 -10.99
N VAL A 32 -4.21 -1.90 -9.98
CA VAL A 32 -3.44 -3.13 -9.79
C VAL A 32 -4.33 -4.36 -9.55
N LEU A 33 -5.55 -4.15 -9.09
CA LEU A 33 -6.53 -5.22 -8.85
C LEU A 33 -7.41 -5.52 -10.07
N ARG A 34 -7.23 -4.77 -11.15
CA ARG A 34 -8.02 -4.93 -12.37
C ARG A 34 -7.33 -5.86 -13.36
N ARG A 35 -8.13 -6.51 -14.21
CA ARG A 35 -7.62 -7.41 -15.24
C ARG A 35 -6.77 -6.70 -16.30
N ASP A 36 -7.02 -5.41 -16.52
CA ASP A 36 -6.31 -4.59 -17.50
C ASP A 36 -5.09 -3.89 -16.92
N PHE A 37 -4.61 -4.34 -15.77
CA PHE A 37 -3.42 -3.79 -15.14
C PHE A 37 -2.20 -3.91 -16.06
N ARG A 38 -1.56 -2.78 -16.32
CA ARG A 38 -0.40 -2.69 -17.20
C ARG A 38 0.89 -2.65 -16.40
N LEU A 39 1.97 -3.12 -17.02
CA LEU A 39 3.30 -3.13 -16.39
C LEU A 39 3.84 -1.72 -16.11
N ASP A 40 3.35 -0.71 -16.81
CA ASP A 40 3.75 0.69 -16.62
C ASP A 40 2.78 1.48 -15.74
N SER A 41 1.74 0.85 -15.22
CA SER A 41 0.78 1.51 -14.33
C SER A 41 1.36 1.68 -12.95
N ASP A 42 1.01 2.79 -12.29
CA ASP A 42 1.35 3.01 -10.89
C ASP A 42 0.59 2.03 -10.00
N VAL A 43 1.20 1.67 -8.89
CA VAL A 43 0.58 0.78 -7.91
C VAL A 43 0.01 1.63 -6.78
N ASP A 44 -1.32 1.58 -6.62
CA ASP A 44 -2.00 2.29 -5.53
C ASP A 44 -1.93 1.46 -4.25
N VAL A 45 -1.37 2.04 -3.19
CA VAL A 45 -1.14 1.37 -1.92
C VAL A 45 -1.78 2.17 -0.79
N LEU A 46 -2.55 1.49 0.04
CA LEU A 46 -3.21 2.07 1.20
C LEU A 46 -2.48 1.62 2.46
N ALA A 47 -2.01 2.59 3.25
CA ALA A 47 -1.32 2.31 4.52
C ALA A 47 -2.14 2.79 5.71
N THR A 48 -2.28 1.93 6.72
CA THR A 48 -2.83 2.29 8.01
C THR A 48 -1.69 2.23 9.01
N PHE A 49 -1.38 3.36 9.63
CA PHE A 49 -0.27 3.47 10.57
C PHE A 49 -0.73 3.23 12.00
N ALA A 50 0.22 2.82 12.83
CA ALA A 50 0.00 2.73 14.28
C ALA A 50 -0.38 4.10 14.85
N ALA A 51 -1.16 4.11 15.92
CA ALA A 51 -1.66 5.35 16.52
C ALA A 51 -0.54 6.29 16.99
N ASP A 52 0.62 5.74 17.36
CA ASP A 52 1.77 6.50 17.82
C ASP A 52 2.73 6.91 16.68
N ALA A 53 2.46 6.52 15.46
CA ALA A 53 3.28 6.88 14.33
C ALA A 53 3.10 8.36 13.99
N LYS A 54 4.22 9.09 13.92
CA LYS A 54 4.21 10.52 13.59
C LYS A 54 5.24 10.77 12.51
N TRP A 55 4.76 10.77 11.27
CA TRP A 55 5.64 10.94 10.12
C TRP A 55 5.47 12.33 9.51
N SER A 56 6.60 12.95 9.17
CA SER A 56 6.63 14.22 8.45
C SER A 56 6.34 13.99 6.96
N VAL A 57 6.16 15.08 6.22
CA VAL A 57 6.02 15.01 4.75
C VAL A 57 7.26 14.37 4.13
N PHE A 58 8.44 14.67 4.68
CA PHE A 58 9.71 14.10 4.20
C PHE A 58 9.77 12.59 4.47
N ASP A 59 9.30 12.16 5.63
CA ASP A 59 9.23 10.73 5.95
C ASP A 59 8.29 10.00 4.99
N HIS A 60 7.15 10.60 4.69
CA HIS A 60 6.19 10.02 3.77
C HIS A 60 6.79 9.87 2.36
N ALA A 61 7.52 10.88 1.91
CA ALA A 61 8.20 10.82 0.62
C ALA A 61 9.24 9.69 0.58
N ARG A 62 9.97 9.49 1.67
CA ARG A 62 10.94 8.39 1.80
C ARG A 62 10.26 7.02 1.76
N MET A 63 9.13 6.88 2.46
CA MET A 63 8.35 5.65 2.44
C MET A 63 7.91 5.30 1.02
N ARG A 64 7.38 6.28 0.31
CA ARG A 64 6.92 6.11 -1.06
C ARG A 64 8.07 5.68 -1.98
N GLU A 65 9.22 6.34 -1.87
CA GLU A 65 10.39 6.02 -2.66
C GLU A 65 10.92 4.61 -2.35
N GLU A 66 11.02 4.26 -1.07
CA GLU A 66 11.47 2.95 -0.64
C GLU A 66 10.51 1.86 -1.12
N LEU A 67 9.21 2.09 -0.97
CA LEU A 67 8.20 1.13 -1.42
C LEU A 67 8.24 0.96 -2.93
N SER A 68 8.41 2.04 -3.68
CA SER A 68 8.53 1.98 -5.14
C SER A 68 9.73 1.13 -5.57
N THR A 69 10.84 1.26 -4.86
CA THR A 69 12.03 0.45 -5.11
C THR A 69 11.77 -1.02 -4.82
N LEU A 70 11.09 -1.33 -3.71
CA LEU A 70 10.77 -2.71 -3.32
C LEU A 70 9.81 -3.37 -4.31
N ILE A 71 8.86 -2.61 -4.81
CA ILE A 71 7.86 -3.10 -5.78
C ILE A 71 8.46 -3.19 -7.19
N GLY A 72 9.48 -2.35 -7.47
CA GLY A 72 10.05 -2.23 -8.81
C GLY A 72 9.20 -1.36 -9.73
N ARG A 73 8.29 -0.57 -9.18
CA ARG A 73 7.36 0.29 -9.92
C ARG A 73 7.00 1.49 -9.09
N GLU A 74 6.51 2.54 -9.73
CA GLU A 74 6.03 3.72 -9.02
C GLU A 74 4.86 3.34 -8.11
N ALA A 75 5.01 3.58 -6.82
CA ALA A 75 3.96 3.34 -5.84
C ALA A 75 3.34 4.66 -5.42
N ASP A 76 2.01 4.71 -5.40
CA ASP A 76 1.27 5.85 -4.87
C ASP A 76 0.77 5.45 -3.48
N LEU A 77 1.41 5.97 -2.45
CA LEU A 77 1.13 5.61 -1.06
C LEU A 77 0.14 6.59 -0.45
N ILE A 78 -1.02 6.07 -0.09
CA ILE A 78 -2.09 6.86 0.51
C ILE A 78 -2.34 6.35 1.92
N GLU A 79 -2.44 7.29 2.87
CA GLU A 79 -2.80 6.96 4.24
C GLU A 79 -4.31 6.83 4.37
N THR A 80 -4.77 5.81 5.09
CA THR A 80 -6.20 5.56 5.30
C THR A 80 -6.93 6.79 5.86
N LYS A 81 -6.30 7.50 6.80
CA LYS A 81 -6.87 8.72 7.39
C LYS A 81 -7.05 9.85 6.37
N GLY A 82 -6.34 9.80 5.26
CA GLY A 82 -6.45 10.79 4.19
C GLY A 82 -7.65 10.60 3.28
N LEU A 83 -8.35 9.48 3.40
CA LEU A 83 -9.54 9.20 2.60
C LEU A 83 -10.75 9.89 3.21
N ARG A 84 -11.04 11.09 2.73
CA ARG A 84 -12.13 11.93 3.26
C ARG A 84 -13.46 11.73 2.56
N ASN A 85 -13.45 11.42 1.27
CA ASN A 85 -14.67 11.18 0.52
C ASN A 85 -15.27 9.84 0.99
N PRO A 86 -16.49 9.83 1.59
CA PRO A 86 -17.04 8.62 2.19
C PRO A 86 -17.36 7.53 1.17
N PHE A 87 -17.73 7.89 -0.05
CA PHE A 87 -18.05 6.91 -1.09
C PHE A 87 -16.77 6.23 -1.59
N ARG A 88 -15.73 7.01 -1.86
CA ARG A 88 -14.43 6.48 -2.28
C ARG A 88 -13.80 5.63 -1.20
N ARG A 89 -13.87 6.10 0.04
CA ARG A 89 -13.35 5.36 1.19
C ARG A 89 -14.01 3.99 1.32
N ARG A 90 -15.34 3.95 1.22
CA ARG A 90 -16.12 2.71 1.31
C ARG A 90 -15.72 1.75 0.20
N GLU A 91 -15.63 2.23 -1.02
CA GLU A 91 -15.26 1.42 -2.17
C GLU A 91 -13.86 0.83 -2.01
N ILE A 92 -12.89 1.63 -1.65
CA ILE A 92 -11.51 1.20 -1.45
C ILE A 92 -11.42 0.16 -0.33
N LEU A 93 -12.05 0.43 0.82
CA LEU A 93 -12.02 -0.50 1.95
C LEU A 93 -12.75 -1.81 1.67
N ALA A 94 -13.77 -1.78 0.81
CA ALA A 94 -14.51 -2.98 0.43
C ALA A 94 -13.76 -3.85 -0.58
N THR A 95 -12.93 -3.25 -1.44
CA THR A 95 -12.28 -3.94 -2.56
C THR A 95 -10.78 -4.14 -2.38
N ARG A 96 -10.17 -3.48 -1.40
CA ARG A 96 -8.72 -3.56 -1.20
C ARG A 96 -8.25 -4.99 -0.93
N LYS A 97 -7.04 -5.28 -1.37
CA LYS A 97 -6.39 -6.55 -1.08
C LYS A 97 -5.28 -6.31 -0.05
N VAL A 98 -5.48 -6.81 1.16
CA VAL A 98 -4.49 -6.67 2.24
C VAL A 98 -3.30 -7.57 1.95
N ILE A 99 -2.10 -6.99 1.95
CA ILE A 99 -0.85 -7.73 1.74
C ILE A 99 -0.02 -7.82 3.02
N TYR A 100 -0.37 -7.03 4.05
CA TYR A 100 0.24 -7.11 5.37
C TYR A 100 -0.77 -6.64 6.42
N ALA A 101 -0.85 -7.35 7.53
CA ALA A 101 -1.62 -6.95 8.69
C ALA A 101 -0.88 -7.40 9.95
N ALA A 102 -0.68 -6.43 10.86
CA ALA A 102 0.00 -6.72 12.12
C ALA A 102 -0.87 -7.55 13.07
#